data_c1729178cf7181a7b0518966d1202b37
#
_entry.id   c1729178cf7181a7b0518966d1202b37
#
_cell.length_a   1.000
_cell.length_b   1.000
_cell.length_c   1.000
_cell.angle_alpha   90.00
_cell.angle_beta   90.00
_cell.angle_gamma   90.00
#
_symmetry.space_group_name_H-M   'P 1'
#
loop_
_entity.id
_entity.type
_entity.pdbx_description
1 polymer ?
#
loop_
_entity_poly.entity_id
_entity_poly.type
_entity_poly.pdbx_seq_one_letter_code
_entity_poly.pdbx_strand_id
1 'polypeptide(L)'
;MNKLSIFLLLFLSVAYSVQSSNTNYARTTDRIWLDSNEMHQGEYSWKMMKVSDVKASAEEVSSLGYNTSDWLSAIVPGTVLNSLVYNKKYPEPYYGLNNKIESNKIPDISKVGREFYTYWFRTEFEVPASFSGKNIWLQPDGINYRAEVWVNGNLLSTINGMFVNDYINITDFVKVGNKNVLAVKVYPVDVPGTTMPKSWGAVGEYHNGGNGNIGLNTTMLMSIGWDFTFMDGIRDRNTGIWKSISIYSTGILALRHPFVKSELQKPGYDVARETISVEIIDPFHSMDTISGVVRGEIVGENIVVEKPFSILRGEEKNVTFTPEEFPQLTIRNPRLWWPINKGPQNLYELKVTVSVKGAVCDSVKTRFGIRDITSDTNTPDKSRVFYVNGKRIFIRGTNWIPEGMLRTSDERTYAELRYTRQAGINLIRLWGGGIAEFDFFFQLFGGMGVFFLK
;
A
#
# COMPACT_ATOMS: atom_id res chain seq x y z
N MET A 1 -34.55 -49.00 23.05
CA MET A 1 -35.00 -47.65 22.56
C MET A 1 -33.89 -46.66 22.86
N ASN A 2 -33.04 -46.41 21.89
CA ASN A 2 -31.87 -45.53 22.01
C ASN A 2 -32.25 -44.11 21.63
N LYS A 3 -32.03 -43.19 22.57
CA LYS A 3 -32.12 -41.74 22.29
C LYS A 3 -30.79 -41.27 21.72
N LEU A 4 -30.80 -40.93 20.45
CA LEU A 4 -29.71 -40.26 19.76
C LEU A 4 -29.81 -38.77 20.06
N SER A 5 -28.83 -38.21 20.78
CA SER A 5 -28.72 -36.78 21.03
C SER A 5 -27.92 -36.17 19.88
N ILE A 6 -28.58 -35.39 19.06
CA ILE A 6 -27.94 -34.59 17.99
C ILE A 6 -27.42 -33.32 18.64
N PHE A 7 -26.11 -33.16 18.70
CA PHE A 7 -25.42 -31.89 19.02
C PHE A 7 -25.42 -31.03 17.78
N LEU A 8 -26.24 -29.98 17.77
CA LEU A 8 -26.26 -28.95 16.76
C LEU A 8 -25.13 -27.93 17.10
N LEU A 9 -24.01 -28.02 16.41
CA LEU A 9 -22.95 -27.02 16.47
C LEU A 9 -23.40 -25.80 15.67
N LEU A 10 -23.85 -24.76 16.37
CA LEU A 10 -24.02 -23.43 15.78
C LEU A 10 -22.64 -22.81 15.47
N PHE A 11 -22.29 -22.81 14.21
CA PHE A 11 -21.22 -21.93 13.71
C PHE A 11 -21.75 -20.49 13.67
N LEU A 12 -21.43 -19.71 14.69
CA LEU A 12 -21.50 -18.24 14.57
C LEU A 12 -20.41 -17.79 13.60
N SER A 13 -20.79 -17.60 12.35
CA SER A 13 -19.99 -16.84 11.39
C SER A 13 -20.05 -15.36 11.78
N VAL A 14 -19.07 -14.88 12.52
CA VAL A 14 -18.82 -13.44 12.66
C VAL A 14 -18.28 -13.00 11.31
N ALA A 15 -19.16 -12.44 10.48
CA ALA A 15 -18.76 -11.73 9.28
C ALA A 15 -18.01 -10.46 9.72
N TYR A 16 -16.67 -10.52 9.73
CA TYR A 16 -15.86 -9.33 9.74
C TYR A 16 -15.99 -8.71 8.35
N SER A 17 -16.70 -7.59 8.24
CA SER A 17 -16.56 -6.71 7.08
C SER A 17 -15.15 -6.11 7.13
N VAL A 18 -14.25 -6.67 6.38
CA VAL A 18 -12.90 -6.15 6.20
C VAL A 18 -13.01 -5.01 5.21
N GLN A 19 -13.11 -3.79 5.70
CA GLN A 19 -12.86 -2.62 4.85
C GLN A 19 -11.36 -2.57 4.57
N SER A 20 -10.98 -2.80 3.32
CA SER A 20 -9.60 -2.62 2.87
C SER A 20 -9.23 -1.14 3.00
N SER A 21 -8.29 -0.83 3.87
CA SER A 21 -7.65 0.49 3.91
C SER A 21 -6.19 0.31 3.53
N ASN A 22 -5.83 0.78 2.33
CA ASN A 22 -4.48 0.68 1.78
C ASN A 22 -3.51 1.73 2.32
N THR A 23 -3.72 2.24 3.52
CA THR A 23 -2.82 3.20 4.17
C THR A 23 -2.49 2.74 5.59
N ASN A 24 -1.25 2.95 6.05
CA ASN A 24 -0.83 2.65 7.42
C ASN A 24 -1.66 3.40 8.48
N TYR A 25 -2.55 4.30 8.05
CA TYR A 25 -3.49 5.01 8.88
C TYR A 25 -4.82 5.19 8.14
N ALA A 26 -5.92 5.16 8.88
CA ALA A 26 -7.25 5.43 8.35
C ALA A 26 -7.61 6.91 8.54
N ARG A 27 -8.12 7.57 7.49
CA ARG A 27 -8.78 8.85 7.63
C ARG A 27 -10.16 8.65 8.23
N THR A 28 -10.60 9.62 9.02
CA THR A 28 -11.98 9.60 9.55
C THR A 28 -12.98 10.25 8.61
N THR A 29 -12.49 10.85 7.51
CA THR A 29 -13.29 11.33 6.39
C THR A 29 -13.55 10.23 5.37
N ASP A 30 -14.66 10.31 4.67
CA ASP A 30 -15.01 9.33 3.65
C ASP A 30 -13.91 9.24 2.59
N ARG A 31 -13.40 8.03 2.41
CA ARG A 31 -12.46 7.69 1.36
C ARG A 31 -13.16 6.74 0.38
N ILE A 32 -13.03 7.00 -0.88
CA ILE A 32 -13.60 6.20 -1.96
C ILE A 32 -12.46 5.53 -2.70
N TRP A 33 -12.47 4.20 -2.71
CA TRP A 33 -11.53 3.39 -3.47
C TRP A 33 -12.04 3.24 -4.89
N LEU A 34 -11.20 3.55 -5.87
CA LEU A 34 -11.52 3.43 -7.29
C LEU A 34 -11.11 2.06 -7.86
N ASP A 35 -11.10 1.03 -7.02
CA ASP A 35 -10.69 -0.31 -7.41
C ASP A 35 -11.71 -0.94 -8.38
N SER A 36 -11.23 -1.83 -9.27
CA SER A 36 -12.07 -2.44 -10.29
C SER A 36 -12.98 -3.53 -9.70
N ASN A 37 -14.11 -3.74 -10.36
CA ASN A 37 -15.09 -4.76 -9.99
C ASN A 37 -14.73 -6.17 -10.52
N GLU A 38 -13.74 -6.32 -11.37
CA GLU A 38 -13.42 -7.59 -12.02
C GLU A 38 -12.74 -8.60 -11.10
N MET A 39 -11.86 -8.18 -10.19
CA MET A 39 -11.13 -9.10 -9.31
C MET A 39 -11.05 -8.65 -7.85
N HIS A 40 -11.40 -7.40 -7.55
CA HIS A 40 -11.16 -6.80 -6.24
C HIS A 40 -12.42 -6.41 -5.50
N GLN A 41 -13.61 -6.85 -5.96
CA GLN A 41 -14.92 -6.45 -5.40
C GLN A 41 -15.10 -4.93 -5.32
N GLY A 42 -14.33 -4.18 -6.12
CA GLY A 42 -14.47 -2.74 -6.29
C GLY A 42 -15.75 -2.42 -7.09
N GLU A 43 -16.12 -1.15 -7.12
CA GLU A 43 -17.36 -0.71 -7.76
C GLU A 43 -17.15 -0.11 -9.16
N TYR A 44 -15.88 0.07 -9.57
CA TYR A 44 -15.56 0.85 -10.78
C TYR A 44 -15.21 -0.02 -11.97
N SER A 45 -15.74 0.37 -13.12
CA SER A 45 -15.39 -0.26 -14.40
C SER A 45 -14.18 0.44 -15.00
N TRP A 46 -13.06 -0.25 -14.98
CA TRP A 46 -11.84 0.21 -15.63
C TRP A 46 -11.73 -0.37 -17.03
N LYS A 47 -11.23 0.45 -17.94
CA LYS A 47 -10.93 0.10 -19.32
C LYS A 47 -9.48 0.38 -19.63
N MET A 48 -8.88 -0.44 -20.51
CA MET A 48 -7.51 -0.21 -20.97
C MET A 48 -7.38 -0.39 -22.48
N MET A 49 -6.46 0.36 -23.06
CA MET A 49 -6.10 0.25 -24.48
C MET A 49 -4.60 0.53 -24.64
N LYS A 50 -3.94 -0.21 -25.52
CA LYS A 50 -2.55 0.07 -25.88
C LYS A 50 -2.44 1.46 -26.49
N VAL A 51 -1.45 2.23 -26.05
CA VAL A 51 -1.32 3.65 -26.46
C VAL A 51 -1.13 3.78 -27.96
N SER A 52 -0.39 2.87 -28.62
CA SER A 52 -0.21 2.88 -30.08
C SER A 52 -1.50 2.73 -30.88
N ASP A 53 -2.55 2.17 -30.28
CA ASP A 53 -3.83 1.90 -30.94
C ASP A 53 -4.85 3.04 -30.72
N VAL A 54 -4.50 4.02 -29.87
CA VAL A 54 -5.31 5.21 -29.58
C VAL A 54 -4.84 6.37 -30.45
N LYS A 55 -5.72 6.88 -31.32
CA LYS A 55 -5.42 8.02 -32.19
C LYS A 55 -5.81 9.37 -31.59
N ALA A 56 -6.67 9.35 -30.59
CA ALA A 56 -7.15 10.55 -29.91
C ALA A 56 -6.05 11.17 -29.04
N SER A 57 -6.14 12.46 -28.78
CA SER A 57 -5.25 13.15 -27.85
C SER A 57 -5.49 12.70 -26.40
N ALA A 58 -4.56 13.00 -25.51
CA ALA A 58 -4.69 12.66 -24.10
C ALA A 58 -5.86 13.39 -23.42
N GLU A 59 -6.10 14.63 -23.83
CA GLU A 59 -7.24 15.45 -23.41
C GLU A 59 -8.56 14.82 -23.80
N GLU A 60 -8.68 14.31 -25.04
CA GLU A 60 -9.87 13.63 -25.52
C GLU A 60 -10.10 12.31 -24.76
N VAL A 61 -9.07 11.49 -24.61
CA VAL A 61 -9.12 10.21 -23.88
C VAL A 61 -9.59 10.41 -22.43
N SER A 62 -9.16 11.48 -21.79
CA SER A 62 -9.48 11.79 -20.39
C SER A 62 -10.74 12.64 -20.21
N SER A 63 -11.53 12.85 -21.27
CA SER A 63 -12.77 13.61 -21.25
C SER A 63 -14.01 12.72 -21.16
N LEU A 64 -15.12 13.26 -20.60
CA LEU A 64 -16.41 12.59 -20.61
C LEU A 64 -16.91 12.39 -22.04
N GLY A 65 -17.58 11.25 -22.27
CA GLY A 65 -18.13 10.92 -23.58
C GLY A 65 -17.15 10.31 -24.57
N TYR A 66 -15.86 10.16 -24.21
CA TYR A 66 -14.92 9.40 -25.04
C TYR A 66 -15.35 7.93 -25.14
N ASN A 67 -15.43 7.42 -26.36
CA ASN A 67 -15.88 6.05 -26.60
C ASN A 67 -14.78 5.02 -26.28
N THR A 68 -15.06 4.13 -25.35
CA THR A 68 -14.19 3.02 -24.93
C THR A 68 -14.82 1.64 -25.17
N SER A 69 -15.80 1.53 -26.08
CA SER A 69 -16.54 0.27 -26.31
C SER A 69 -15.65 -0.88 -26.81
N ASP A 70 -14.59 -0.55 -27.51
CA ASP A 70 -13.58 -1.49 -28.03
C ASP A 70 -12.39 -1.73 -27.08
N TRP A 71 -12.34 -1.02 -25.93
CA TRP A 71 -11.31 -1.16 -24.93
C TRP A 71 -11.52 -2.43 -24.09
N LEU A 72 -10.41 -3.05 -23.68
CA LEU A 72 -10.43 -4.20 -22.77
C LEU A 72 -10.81 -3.76 -21.35
N SER A 73 -11.41 -4.66 -20.59
CA SER A 73 -11.53 -4.47 -19.14
C SER A 73 -10.16 -4.47 -18.51
N ALA A 74 -9.92 -3.53 -17.58
CA ALA A 74 -8.68 -3.43 -16.84
C ALA A 74 -8.87 -3.82 -15.38
N ILE A 75 -7.90 -4.54 -14.82
CA ILE A 75 -7.85 -4.89 -13.40
C ILE A 75 -7.06 -3.80 -12.68
N VAL A 76 -7.67 -3.17 -11.69
CA VAL A 76 -7.05 -2.15 -10.83
C VAL A 76 -7.48 -2.42 -9.37
N PRO A 77 -6.54 -2.70 -8.45
CA PRO A 77 -5.09 -2.86 -8.66
C PRO A 77 -4.73 -4.04 -9.55
N GLY A 78 -3.69 -3.86 -10.38
CA GLY A 78 -3.22 -4.93 -11.25
C GLY A 78 -2.24 -4.46 -12.33
N THR A 79 -1.78 -5.42 -13.12
CA THR A 79 -0.84 -5.16 -14.21
C THR A 79 -1.52 -5.27 -15.58
N VAL A 80 -0.82 -4.79 -16.60
CA VAL A 80 -1.22 -4.99 -18.01
C VAL A 80 -1.38 -6.47 -18.30
N LEU A 81 -0.41 -7.32 -17.87
CA LEU A 81 -0.48 -8.77 -18.09
C LEU A 81 -1.70 -9.38 -17.39
N ASN A 82 -1.98 -9.01 -16.15
CA ASN A 82 -3.17 -9.48 -15.43
C ASN A 82 -4.46 -9.20 -16.22
N SER A 83 -4.58 -7.98 -16.71
CA SER A 83 -5.75 -7.57 -17.50
C SER A 83 -5.82 -8.31 -18.83
N LEU A 84 -4.68 -8.57 -19.50
CA LEU A 84 -4.64 -9.36 -20.74
C LEU A 84 -5.01 -10.82 -20.50
N VAL A 85 -4.58 -11.42 -19.40
CA VAL A 85 -4.97 -12.78 -18.99
C VAL A 85 -6.47 -12.84 -18.67
N TYR A 86 -7.00 -11.88 -17.93
CA TYR A 86 -8.42 -11.77 -17.60
C TYR A 86 -9.28 -11.71 -18.89
N ASN A 87 -8.86 -10.93 -19.88
CA ASN A 87 -9.54 -10.81 -21.17
C ASN A 87 -9.21 -11.97 -22.12
N LYS A 88 -8.55 -13.04 -21.66
CA LYS A 88 -8.19 -14.24 -22.43
C LYS A 88 -7.33 -13.94 -23.68
N LYS A 89 -6.59 -12.82 -23.65
CA LYS A 89 -5.61 -12.50 -24.70
C LYS A 89 -4.34 -13.35 -24.54
N TYR A 90 -4.00 -13.70 -23.29
CA TYR A 90 -2.93 -14.64 -22.94
C TYR A 90 -3.45 -15.69 -21.97
N PRO A 91 -2.87 -16.90 -21.98
CA PRO A 91 -3.20 -17.94 -21.01
C PRO A 91 -2.62 -17.62 -19.63
N GLU A 92 -3.13 -18.30 -18.59
CA GLU A 92 -2.60 -18.21 -17.22
C GLU A 92 -1.12 -18.58 -17.17
N PRO A 93 -0.20 -17.66 -16.79
CA PRO A 93 1.25 -17.93 -16.81
C PRO A 93 1.69 -19.09 -15.92
N TYR A 94 1.06 -19.24 -14.75
CA TYR A 94 1.41 -20.32 -13.80
C TYR A 94 0.91 -21.70 -14.21
N TYR A 95 0.12 -21.82 -15.27
CA TYR A 95 -0.39 -23.11 -15.69
C TYR A 95 0.56 -23.82 -16.64
N GLY A 96 1.03 -24.99 -16.24
CA GLY A 96 1.87 -25.86 -17.07
C GLY A 96 3.13 -25.16 -17.58
N LEU A 97 3.32 -25.18 -18.90
CA LEU A 97 4.47 -24.58 -19.58
C LEU A 97 4.17 -23.22 -20.21
N ASN A 98 3.06 -22.56 -19.85
CA ASN A 98 2.63 -21.32 -20.51
C ASN A 98 3.66 -20.20 -20.40
N ASN A 99 4.40 -20.13 -19.28
CA ASN A 99 5.45 -19.13 -19.06
C ASN A 99 6.79 -19.47 -19.70
N LYS A 100 6.97 -20.67 -20.28
CA LYS A 100 8.20 -21.05 -20.98
C LYS A 100 8.33 -20.29 -22.29
N ILE A 101 9.54 -19.82 -22.60
CA ILE A 101 9.83 -19.08 -23.86
C ILE A 101 9.45 -19.94 -25.07
N GLU A 102 9.79 -21.21 -25.02
CA GLU A 102 9.56 -22.19 -26.12
C GLU A 102 8.07 -22.41 -26.38
N SER A 103 7.19 -22.12 -25.41
CA SER A 103 5.74 -22.25 -25.58
C SER A 103 5.16 -21.26 -26.58
N ASN A 104 5.80 -20.10 -26.72
CA ASN A 104 5.35 -18.95 -27.52
C ASN A 104 3.95 -18.42 -27.15
N LYS A 105 3.48 -18.74 -25.93
CA LYS A 105 2.12 -18.39 -25.47
C LYS A 105 2.04 -17.02 -24.81
N ILE A 106 3.13 -16.57 -24.19
CA ILE A 106 3.28 -15.25 -23.62
C ILE A 106 4.43 -14.56 -24.35
N PRO A 107 4.34 -13.28 -24.69
CA PRO A 107 5.39 -12.59 -25.43
C PRO A 107 6.74 -12.69 -24.72
N ASP A 108 7.78 -12.86 -25.48
CA ASP A 108 9.14 -12.75 -24.98
C ASP A 108 9.46 -11.25 -24.80
N ILE A 109 9.41 -10.78 -23.56
CA ILE A 109 9.64 -9.37 -23.22
C ILE A 109 11.04 -8.89 -23.57
N SER A 110 12.00 -9.78 -23.80
CA SER A 110 13.31 -9.40 -24.32
C SER A 110 13.26 -8.95 -25.79
N LYS A 111 12.18 -9.29 -26.49
CA LYS A 111 11.98 -9.00 -27.92
C LYS A 111 10.89 -7.96 -28.18
N VAL A 112 10.04 -7.64 -27.18
CA VAL A 112 9.01 -6.62 -27.33
C VAL A 112 9.49 -5.31 -26.70
N GLY A 113 9.28 -4.20 -27.42
CA GLY A 113 9.71 -2.89 -26.96
C GLY A 113 8.80 -2.27 -25.91
N ARG A 114 9.18 -1.06 -25.48
CA ARG A 114 8.42 -0.27 -24.50
C ARG A 114 6.96 -0.10 -24.91
N GLU A 115 6.71 0.13 -26.20
CA GLU A 115 5.36 0.36 -26.75
C GLU A 115 4.40 -0.78 -26.48
N PHE A 116 4.89 -2.00 -26.32
CA PHE A 116 4.05 -3.18 -26.01
C PHE A 116 3.34 -3.04 -24.68
N TYR A 117 4.01 -2.50 -23.65
CA TYR A 117 3.48 -2.36 -22.29
C TYR A 117 3.01 -0.94 -21.96
N THR A 118 2.99 -0.01 -22.90
CA THR A 118 2.48 1.33 -22.68
C THR A 118 0.98 1.35 -22.95
N TYR A 119 0.20 1.58 -21.88
CA TYR A 119 -1.26 1.47 -21.92
C TYR A 119 -1.92 2.69 -21.28
N TRP A 120 -3.08 3.04 -21.81
CA TRP A 120 -4.08 3.84 -21.14
C TRP A 120 -4.90 2.94 -20.22
N PHE A 121 -5.13 3.42 -19.00
CA PHE A 121 -6.14 2.94 -18.05
C PHE A 121 -7.13 4.07 -17.84
N ARG A 122 -8.44 3.79 -17.93
CA ARG A 122 -9.48 4.82 -17.83
C ARG A 122 -10.68 4.29 -17.05
N THR A 123 -11.21 5.16 -16.16
CA THR A 123 -12.48 4.93 -15.49
C THR A 123 -13.27 6.22 -15.35
N GLU A 124 -14.59 6.09 -15.13
CA GLU A 124 -15.46 7.18 -14.72
C GLU A 124 -15.79 7.01 -13.24
N PHE A 125 -15.79 8.11 -12.49
CA PHE A 125 -16.06 8.12 -11.07
C PHE A 125 -16.93 9.32 -10.69
N GLU A 126 -17.64 9.21 -9.56
CA GLU A 126 -18.43 10.30 -9.00
C GLU A 126 -17.75 10.88 -7.77
N VAL A 127 -17.75 12.20 -7.66
CA VAL A 127 -17.31 12.90 -6.46
C VAL A 127 -18.56 13.21 -5.63
N PRO A 128 -18.69 12.71 -4.38
CA PRO A 128 -19.88 12.92 -3.56
C PRO A 128 -20.18 14.40 -3.30
N ALA A 129 -21.46 14.73 -3.22
CA ALA A 129 -21.91 16.08 -2.86
C ALA A 129 -21.36 16.54 -1.48
N SER A 130 -21.08 15.60 -0.58
CA SER A 130 -20.47 15.87 0.74
C SER A 130 -19.04 16.43 0.68
N PHE A 131 -18.39 16.36 -0.50
CA PHE A 131 -17.06 16.94 -0.72
C PHE A 131 -17.12 18.42 -1.15
N SER A 132 -18.30 18.98 -1.32
CA SER A 132 -18.48 20.39 -1.71
C SER A 132 -17.80 21.34 -0.72
N GLY A 133 -17.04 22.30 -1.24
CA GLY A 133 -16.30 23.29 -0.44
C GLY A 133 -15.08 22.76 0.31
N LYS A 134 -14.63 21.54 0.00
CA LYS A 134 -13.44 20.92 0.59
C LYS A 134 -12.35 20.74 -0.47
N ASN A 135 -11.12 20.52 -0.01
CA ASN A 135 -10.06 20.02 -0.86
C ASN A 135 -10.32 18.56 -1.22
N ILE A 136 -10.19 18.22 -2.47
CA ILE A 136 -10.39 16.87 -2.99
C ILE A 136 -9.05 16.34 -3.50
N TRP A 137 -8.68 15.20 -2.96
CA TRP A 137 -7.41 14.53 -3.24
C TRP A 137 -7.63 13.27 -4.04
N LEU A 138 -6.79 13.06 -5.05
CA LEU A 138 -6.58 11.78 -5.72
C LEU A 138 -5.26 11.20 -5.20
N GLN A 139 -5.31 9.97 -4.71
CA GLN A 139 -4.14 9.28 -4.16
C GLN A 139 -3.95 7.94 -4.86
N PRO A 140 -3.03 7.85 -5.83
CA PRO A 140 -2.49 6.57 -6.30
C PRO A 140 -1.47 6.05 -5.29
N ASP A 141 -1.66 4.83 -4.80
CA ASP A 141 -0.75 4.22 -3.81
C ASP A 141 0.45 3.51 -4.47
N GLY A 142 0.41 3.32 -5.79
CA GLY A 142 1.53 2.77 -6.55
C GLY A 142 1.20 2.50 -8.01
N ILE A 143 2.01 3.03 -8.89
CA ILE A 143 1.95 2.79 -10.34
C ILE A 143 3.32 2.37 -10.83
N ASN A 144 3.42 1.25 -11.53
CA ASN A 144 4.67 0.76 -12.06
C ASN A 144 4.72 0.94 -13.58
N TYR A 145 5.58 1.80 -14.13
CA TYR A 145 6.67 2.51 -13.47
C TYR A 145 6.49 4.03 -13.56
N ARG A 146 6.31 4.58 -14.75
CA ARG A 146 6.05 6.00 -15.00
C ARG A 146 4.60 6.17 -15.45
N ALA A 147 3.95 7.23 -15.00
CA ALA A 147 2.59 7.51 -15.38
C ALA A 147 2.34 9.01 -15.60
N GLU A 148 1.42 9.30 -16.52
CA GLU A 148 0.76 10.58 -16.64
C GLU A 148 -0.66 10.42 -16.10
N VAL A 149 -1.03 11.24 -15.12
CA VAL A 149 -2.34 11.21 -14.45
C VAL A 149 -3.20 12.36 -14.95
N TRP A 150 -4.31 12.02 -15.59
CA TRP A 150 -5.21 12.96 -16.23
C TRP A 150 -6.60 12.92 -15.59
N VAL A 151 -7.17 14.09 -15.33
CA VAL A 151 -8.54 14.22 -14.82
C VAL A 151 -9.30 15.23 -15.67
N ASN A 152 -10.43 14.81 -16.24
CA ASN A 152 -11.32 15.66 -17.04
C ASN A 152 -10.59 16.52 -18.11
N GLY A 153 -9.68 15.90 -18.87
CA GLY A 153 -8.93 16.57 -19.93
C GLY A 153 -7.66 17.30 -19.47
N ASN A 154 -7.30 17.26 -18.19
CA ASN A 154 -6.15 17.97 -17.65
C ASN A 154 -5.07 17.02 -17.13
N LEU A 155 -3.82 17.23 -17.52
CA LEU A 155 -2.66 16.55 -16.93
C LEU A 155 -2.36 17.16 -15.55
N LEU A 156 -2.45 16.36 -14.50
CA LEU A 156 -2.30 16.83 -13.12
C LEU A 156 -0.98 16.41 -12.47
N SER A 157 -0.49 15.23 -12.82
CA SER A 157 0.77 14.72 -12.26
C SER A 157 1.49 13.80 -13.22
N THR A 158 2.81 13.75 -13.06
CA THR A 158 3.68 12.73 -13.68
C THR A 158 4.40 11.98 -12.58
N ILE A 159 4.06 10.70 -12.42
CA ILE A 159 4.66 9.81 -11.43
C ILE A 159 5.85 9.09 -12.05
N ASN A 160 6.92 8.91 -11.29
CA ASN A 160 8.10 8.18 -11.72
C ASN A 160 8.65 7.34 -10.57
N GLY A 161 8.34 6.06 -10.57
CA GLY A 161 8.79 5.10 -9.55
C GLY A 161 7.67 4.19 -9.06
N MET A 162 7.95 2.89 -8.96
CA MET A 162 6.97 1.86 -8.57
C MET A 162 6.38 2.08 -7.16
N PHE A 163 7.18 2.62 -6.24
CA PHE A 163 6.84 2.75 -4.82
C PHE A 163 6.51 4.19 -4.41
N VAL A 164 6.23 5.05 -5.38
CA VAL A 164 5.79 6.43 -5.14
C VAL A 164 4.32 6.42 -4.78
N ASN A 165 4.01 6.98 -3.63
CA ASN A 165 2.66 7.29 -3.18
C ASN A 165 2.46 8.79 -3.41
N ASP A 166 1.60 9.16 -4.36
CA ASP A 166 1.38 10.56 -4.74
C ASP A 166 0.07 11.09 -4.12
N TYR A 167 0.01 12.41 -3.92
CA TYR A 167 -1.14 13.10 -3.33
C TYR A 167 -1.50 14.29 -4.22
N ILE A 168 -2.38 14.06 -5.16
CA ILE A 168 -2.73 15.03 -6.20
C ILE A 168 -3.98 15.80 -5.77
N ASN A 169 -3.86 17.12 -5.62
CA ASN A 169 -5.03 17.97 -5.40
C ASN A 169 -5.81 18.11 -6.72
N ILE A 170 -7.04 17.60 -6.73
CA ILE A 170 -7.91 17.62 -7.91
C ILE A 170 -9.10 18.56 -7.76
N THR A 171 -9.14 19.40 -6.74
CA THR A 171 -10.28 20.23 -6.35
C THR A 171 -10.86 21.04 -7.50
N ASP A 172 -9.99 21.74 -8.24
CA ASP A 172 -10.42 22.64 -9.33
C ASP A 172 -10.70 21.89 -10.64
N PHE A 173 -10.43 20.60 -10.70
CA PHE A 173 -10.50 19.79 -11.90
C PHE A 173 -11.68 18.81 -11.91
N VAL A 174 -12.43 18.69 -10.81
CA VAL A 174 -13.55 17.77 -10.67
C VAL A 174 -14.87 18.51 -10.48
N LYS A 175 -15.94 17.87 -10.94
CA LYS A 175 -17.32 18.32 -10.75
C LYS A 175 -17.95 17.53 -9.61
N VAL A 176 -18.15 18.20 -8.46
CA VAL A 176 -18.79 17.59 -7.28
C VAL A 176 -20.25 17.25 -7.60
N GLY A 177 -20.70 16.08 -7.16
CA GLY A 177 -22.05 15.56 -7.43
C GLY A 177 -22.27 15.09 -8.86
N ASN A 178 -21.20 14.94 -9.65
CA ASN A 178 -21.29 14.54 -11.05
C ASN A 178 -20.21 13.52 -11.38
N LYS A 179 -20.36 12.91 -12.58
CA LYS A 179 -19.35 12.05 -13.17
C LYS A 179 -18.13 12.84 -13.59
N ASN A 180 -16.99 12.25 -13.34
CA ASN A 180 -15.66 12.70 -13.72
C ASN A 180 -14.90 11.55 -14.39
N VAL A 181 -13.81 11.85 -15.07
CA VAL A 181 -12.95 10.87 -15.73
C VAL A 181 -11.58 10.90 -15.11
N LEU A 182 -11.08 9.73 -14.76
CA LEU A 182 -9.65 9.49 -14.47
C LEU A 182 -9.07 8.67 -15.62
N ALA A 183 -8.02 9.17 -16.24
CA ALA A 183 -7.24 8.44 -17.22
C ALA A 183 -5.77 8.46 -16.80
N VAL A 184 -5.14 7.30 -16.84
CA VAL A 184 -3.74 7.12 -16.45
C VAL A 184 -3.00 6.46 -17.62
N LYS A 185 -2.01 7.14 -18.16
CA LYS A 185 -1.13 6.59 -19.19
C LYS A 185 0.10 6.02 -18.52
N VAL A 186 0.24 4.69 -18.58
CA VAL A 186 1.29 3.98 -17.84
C VAL A 186 2.36 3.50 -18.81
N TYR A 187 3.60 3.71 -18.43
CA TYR A 187 4.80 3.32 -19.17
C TYR A 187 5.63 2.33 -18.36
N PRO A 188 6.21 1.31 -19.01
CA PRO A 188 7.15 0.40 -18.33
C PRO A 188 8.46 1.10 -17.98
N VAL A 189 9.23 0.45 -17.12
CA VAL A 189 10.58 0.88 -16.72
C VAL A 189 11.62 0.76 -17.85
N ASP A 190 11.25 0.23 -18.97
CA ASP A 190 12.15 -0.15 -20.05
C ASP A 190 13.04 0.96 -20.59
N VAL A 191 14.30 0.62 -20.85
CA VAL A 191 15.28 1.48 -21.53
C VAL A 191 15.60 0.87 -22.89
N PRO A 192 14.99 1.35 -23.97
CA PRO A 192 15.19 0.79 -25.31
C PRO A 192 16.65 0.80 -25.76
N GLY A 193 17.07 -0.25 -26.42
CA GLY A 193 18.38 -0.34 -27.07
C GLY A 193 19.54 -0.73 -26.16
N THR A 194 19.34 -0.93 -24.87
CA THR A 194 20.38 -1.41 -23.95
C THR A 194 20.35 -2.93 -23.88
N THR A 195 21.44 -3.59 -24.20
CA THR A 195 21.60 -5.05 -24.05
C THR A 195 22.61 -5.36 -22.96
N MET A 196 22.29 -6.37 -22.11
CA MET A 196 23.26 -6.85 -21.13
C MET A 196 24.32 -7.71 -21.79
N PRO A 197 25.60 -7.58 -21.39
CA PRO A 197 26.61 -8.58 -21.73
C PRO A 197 26.20 -9.96 -21.18
N LYS A 198 26.33 -11.00 -21.98
CA LYS A 198 26.01 -12.39 -21.59
C LYS A 198 26.85 -12.91 -20.40
N SER A 199 27.83 -12.14 -19.92
CA SER A 199 28.76 -12.53 -18.87
C SER A 199 28.17 -12.64 -17.46
N TRP A 200 26.94 -12.17 -17.24
CA TRP A 200 26.35 -12.19 -15.89
C TRP A 200 25.67 -13.52 -15.56
N GLY A 201 25.41 -14.36 -16.53
CA GLY A 201 25.00 -15.76 -16.34
C GLY A 201 23.70 -16.04 -15.59
N ALA A 202 22.99 -14.99 -15.16
CA ALA A 202 21.75 -15.15 -14.43
C ALA A 202 20.60 -15.43 -15.40
N VAL A 203 20.01 -16.59 -15.27
CA VAL A 203 18.93 -17.06 -16.15
C VAL A 203 17.69 -16.13 -16.05
N GLY A 204 17.47 -15.48 -14.91
CA GLY A 204 16.38 -14.54 -14.70
C GLY A 204 16.46 -13.24 -15.50
N GLU A 205 17.61 -12.85 -16.00
CA GLU A 205 17.80 -11.61 -16.78
C GLU A 205 16.93 -11.55 -18.02
N TYR A 206 16.65 -12.68 -18.62
CA TYR A 206 15.86 -12.78 -19.85
C TYR A 206 14.35 -12.79 -19.61
N HIS A 207 13.91 -12.94 -18.38
CA HIS A 207 12.49 -13.14 -18.10
C HIS A 207 11.73 -11.85 -17.88
N ASN A 208 12.36 -10.83 -17.28
CA ASN A 208 11.70 -9.56 -16.94
C ASN A 208 12.51 -8.31 -17.20
N GLY A 209 13.72 -8.45 -17.69
CA GLY A 209 14.65 -7.36 -17.84
C GLY A 209 14.51 -6.55 -19.13
N GLY A 210 13.52 -6.78 -19.98
CA GLY A 210 13.42 -6.09 -21.26
C GLY A 210 14.60 -6.33 -22.17
N ASN A 211 15.60 -5.50 -22.07
CA ASN A 211 16.86 -5.64 -22.80
C ASN A 211 17.94 -6.42 -22.03
N GLY A 212 17.59 -7.08 -20.94
CA GLY A 212 18.52 -7.80 -20.07
C GLY A 212 19.27 -6.97 -19.05
N ASN A 213 19.01 -5.68 -18.93
CA ASN A 213 19.66 -4.82 -17.95
C ASN A 213 18.83 -4.73 -16.67
N ILE A 214 19.12 -5.57 -15.68
CA ILE A 214 18.42 -5.65 -14.40
C ILE A 214 18.40 -4.28 -13.70
N GLY A 215 19.52 -3.57 -13.68
CA GLY A 215 19.64 -2.29 -12.99
C GLY A 215 18.77 -1.18 -13.57
N LEU A 216 18.38 -1.29 -14.85
CA LEU A 216 17.59 -0.28 -15.54
C LEU A 216 16.14 -0.71 -15.82
N ASN A 217 15.86 -2.01 -15.83
CA ASN A 217 14.60 -2.56 -16.35
C ASN A 217 13.82 -3.37 -15.32
N THR A 218 14.32 -3.52 -14.10
CA THR A 218 13.66 -4.32 -13.06
C THR A 218 13.37 -3.44 -11.84
N THR A 219 12.11 -3.37 -11.45
CA THR A 219 11.68 -2.63 -10.27
C THR A 219 11.63 -3.48 -9.00
N MET A 220 11.58 -4.82 -9.18
CA MET A 220 11.62 -5.78 -8.08
C MET A 220 12.28 -7.07 -8.55
N LEU A 221 13.26 -7.57 -7.80
CA LEU A 221 14.05 -8.75 -8.18
C LEU A 221 13.21 -10.02 -8.25
N MET A 222 12.14 -10.13 -7.46
CA MET A 222 11.25 -11.30 -7.49
C MET A 222 10.63 -11.57 -8.87
N SER A 223 10.51 -10.53 -9.71
CA SER A 223 9.93 -10.69 -11.05
C SER A 223 10.85 -11.39 -12.04
N ILE A 224 12.15 -11.47 -11.75
CA ILE A 224 13.13 -12.23 -12.54
C ILE A 224 13.46 -13.60 -11.95
N GLY A 225 12.80 -13.98 -10.86
CA GLY A 225 13.06 -15.19 -10.09
C GLY A 225 13.81 -14.90 -8.80
N TRP A 226 13.94 -15.88 -7.94
CA TRP A 226 14.68 -15.77 -6.70
C TRP A 226 15.39 -17.09 -6.34
N ASP A 227 16.56 -16.95 -5.72
CA ASP A 227 17.43 -18.02 -5.22
C ASP A 227 17.48 -19.30 -6.06
N PHE A 228 16.59 -20.24 -5.80
CA PHE A 228 16.62 -21.59 -6.37
C PHE A 228 15.69 -21.78 -7.57
N THR A 229 14.87 -20.76 -7.87
CA THR A 229 13.79 -20.88 -8.85
C THR A 229 13.91 -19.82 -9.95
N PHE A 230 15.12 -19.56 -10.41
CA PHE A 230 15.40 -18.57 -11.46
C PHE A 230 14.57 -18.73 -12.74
N MET A 231 14.09 -19.93 -13.00
CA MET A 231 13.25 -20.25 -14.15
C MET A 231 11.77 -19.93 -13.92
N ASP A 232 11.38 -19.57 -12.70
CA ASP A 232 9.98 -19.40 -12.31
C ASP A 232 9.51 -17.94 -12.38
N GLY A 233 10.39 -17.01 -12.70
CA GLY A 233 10.02 -15.63 -12.95
C GLY A 233 8.94 -15.52 -14.03
N ILE A 234 7.88 -14.76 -13.74
CA ILE A 234 6.87 -14.48 -14.76
C ILE A 234 7.44 -13.48 -15.75
N ARG A 235 7.34 -13.80 -17.04
CA ARG A 235 7.76 -12.91 -18.12
C ARG A 235 6.82 -11.74 -18.27
N ASP A 236 6.99 -10.75 -17.40
CA ASP A 236 6.19 -9.54 -17.34
C ASP A 236 7.07 -8.35 -16.91
N ARG A 237 6.69 -7.15 -17.30
CA ARG A 237 7.27 -5.91 -16.82
C ARG A 237 6.61 -5.42 -15.54
N ASN A 238 5.59 -6.11 -15.07
CA ASN A 238 4.74 -5.70 -13.94
C ASN A 238 4.19 -4.27 -14.08
N THR A 239 4.05 -3.80 -15.33
CA THR A 239 3.54 -2.46 -15.66
C THR A 239 2.06 -2.38 -15.34
N GLY A 240 1.64 -1.31 -14.66
CA GLY A 240 0.23 -1.11 -14.35
C GLY A 240 0.00 -0.29 -13.09
N ILE A 241 -1.26 -0.14 -12.74
CA ILE A 241 -1.72 0.45 -11.49
C ILE A 241 -1.77 -0.69 -10.46
N TRP A 242 -0.63 -1.00 -9.83
CA TRP A 242 -0.49 -2.22 -9.04
C TRP A 242 -0.93 -2.09 -7.58
N LYS A 243 -1.16 -0.86 -7.10
CA LYS A 243 -1.85 -0.56 -5.84
C LYS A 243 -3.10 0.25 -6.10
N SER A 244 -3.96 0.36 -5.10
CA SER A 244 -5.23 1.06 -5.22
C SER A 244 -5.07 2.55 -5.55
N ILE A 245 -6.10 3.12 -6.15
CA ILE A 245 -6.28 4.56 -6.27
C ILE A 245 -7.51 4.93 -5.46
N SER A 246 -7.43 6.05 -4.74
CA SER A 246 -8.55 6.55 -3.96
C SER A 246 -8.75 8.05 -4.12
N ILE A 247 -9.96 8.50 -3.83
CA ILE A 247 -10.28 9.91 -3.62
C ILE A 247 -10.78 10.13 -2.20
N TYR A 248 -10.45 11.28 -1.62
CA TYR A 248 -10.95 11.70 -0.32
C TYR A 248 -10.98 13.22 -0.22
N SER A 249 -11.63 13.75 0.82
CA SER A 249 -11.71 15.18 1.04
C SER A 249 -11.10 15.59 2.37
N THR A 250 -10.55 16.83 2.42
CA THR A 250 -10.10 17.49 3.64
C THR A 250 -10.64 18.91 3.68
N GLY A 251 -10.58 19.57 4.83
CA GLY A 251 -10.67 21.03 4.87
C GLY A 251 -9.46 21.70 4.23
N ILE A 252 -9.10 22.89 4.68
CA ILE A 252 -7.99 23.66 4.10
C ILE A 252 -6.61 23.06 4.36
N LEU A 253 -6.48 22.11 5.30
CA LEU A 253 -5.26 21.38 5.62
C LEU A 253 -5.49 19.87 5.56
N ALA A 254 -4.42 19.11 5.30
CA ALA A 254 -4.40 17.66 5.35
C ALA A 254 -3.36 17.17 6.37
N LEU A 255 -3.61 16.00 6.97
CA LEU A 255 -2.68 15.28 7.83
C LEU A 255 -2.06 14.10 7.07
N ARG A 256 -0.76 13.88 7.27
CA ARG A 256 -0.03 12.74 6.71
C ARG A 256 0.88 12.12 7.77
N HIS A 257 1.21 10.85 7.58
CA HIS A 257 2.25 10.12 8.30
C HIS A 257 2.15 10.20 9.83
N PRO A 258 0.96 9.94 10.45
CA PRO A 258 0.87 9.87 11.91
C PRO A 258 1.74 8.70 12.39
N PHE A 259 2.63 8.98 13.33
CA PHE A 259 3.59 8.00 13.83
C PHE A 259 3.72 8.10 15.35
N VAL A 260 3.90 6.94 16.01
CA VAL A 260 4.18 6.85 17.44
C VAL A 260 5.49 6.10 17.65
N LYS A 261 6.42 6.74 18.34
CA LYS A 261 7.65 6.12 18.83
C LYS A 261 7.49 5.82 20.30
N SER A 262 7.64 4.54 20.68
CA SER A 262 7.58 4.10 22.07
C SER A 262 8.99 3.82 22.59
N GLU A 263 9.31 4.35 23.75
CA GLU A 263 10.55 4.07 24.50
C GLU A 263 10.19 3.49 25.86
N LEU A 264 10.58 2.22 26.10
CA LEU A 264 10.35 1.54 27.36
C LEU A 264 11.52 1.71 28.33
N GLN A 265 11.23 2.07 29.58
CA GLN A 265 12.23 2.20 30.63
C GLN A 265 12.73 0.80 31.03
N LYS A 266 14.04 0.60 30.96
CA LYS A 266 14.72 -0.63 31.37
C LYS A 266 15.25 -0.53 32.79
N PRO A 267 15.32 -1.65 33.54
CA PRO A 267 14.95 -3.03 33.15
C PRO A 267 13.49 -3.39 33.45
N GLY A 268 12.68 -2.51 34.03
CA GLY A 268 11.33 -2.84 34.55
C GLY A 268 10.29 -3.01 33.47
N TYR A 269 10.38 -2.24 32.35
CA TYR A 269 9.39 -2.20 31.27
C TYR A 269 7.98 -1.77 31.74
N ASP A 270 7.89 -1.11 32.88
CA ASP A 270 6.67 -0.63 33.52
C ASP A 270 6.35 0.85 33.23
N VAL A 271 7.23 1.54 32.52
CA VAL A 271 7.05 2.91 32.05
C VAL A 271 7.36 2.97 30.55
N ALA A 272 6.41 3.48 29.77
CA ALA A 272 6.57 3.80 28.37
C ALA A 272 6.51 5.31 28.15
N ARG A 273 7.38 5.83 27.30
CA ARG A 273 7.45 7.25 26.91
C ARG A 273 7.12 7.32 25.41
N GLU A 274 5.98 7.92 25.11
CA GLU A 274 5.47 8.00 23.74
C GLU A 274 5.81 9.35 23.11
N THR A 275 6.38 9.30 21.90
CA THR A 275 6.53 10.50 21.06
C THR A 275 5.60 10.35 19.86
N ILE A 276 4.70 11.32 19.69
CA ILE A 276 3.76 11.36 18.57
C ILE A 276 4.25 12.38 17.55
N SER A 277 4.28 12.02 16.28
CA SER A 277 4.56 12.95 15.18
C SER A 277 3.51 12.84 14.08
N VAL A 278 3.26 13.95 13.41
CA VAL A 278 2.36 14.04 12.26
C VAL A 278 2.78 15.19 11.38
N GLU A 279 2.57 15.05 10.09
CA GLU A 279 2.82 16.07 9.09
C GLU A 279 1.51 16.79 8.73
N ILE A 280 1.57 18.12 8.70
CA ILE A 280 0.48 19.00 8.24
C ILE A 280 0.87 19.50 6.85
N ILE A 281 -0.06 19.39 5.90
CA ILE A 281 0.11 19.83 4.52
C ILE A 281 -0.88 20.93 4.23
N ASP A 282 -0.40 22.03 3.64
CA ASP A 282 -1.23 23.01 2.97
C ASP A 282 -1.08 22.88 1.45
N PRO A 283 -2.13 22.52 0.72
CA PRO A 283 -2.06 22.30 -0.74
C PRO A 283 -2.00 23.61 -1.56
N PHE A 284 -2.17 24.77 -0.93
CA PHE A 284 -2.26 26.05 -1.63
C PHE A 284 -0.98 26.88 -1.50
N HIS A 285 -0.43 27.30 -2.64
CA HIS A 285 0.75 28.15 -2.72
C HIS A 285 0.34 29.62 -2.61
N SER A 286 0.01 30.10 -1.42
CA SER A 286 -0.20 31.51 -1.16
C SER A 286 0.76 32.02 -0.08
N MET A 287 0.87 33.34 0.08
CA MET A 287 1.75 33.95 1.09
C MET A 287 1.10 34.08 2.47
N ASP A 288 -0.14 33.66 2.64
CA ASP A 288 -0.86 33.78 3.90
C ASP A 288 -0.44 32.70 4.90
N THR A 289 -0.30 33.07 6.15
CA THR A 289 -0.03 32.14 7.25
C THR A 289 -1.35 31.55 7.77
N ILE A 290 -1.40 30.22 7.90
CA ILE A 290 -2.49 29.51 8.53
C ILE A 290 -2.08 29.12 9.93
N SER A 291 -2.88 29.49 10.92
CA SER A 291 -2.68 29.07 12.32
C SER A 291 -3.84 28.22 12.80
N GLY A 292 -3.53 27.22 13.63
CA GLY A 292 -4.51 26.28 14.12
C GLY A 292 -3.99 25.45 15.30
N VAL A 293 -4.67 24.35 15.57
CA VAL A 293 -4.32 23.41 16.64
C VAL A 293 -4.28 21.99 16.08
N VAL A 294 -3.24 21.26 16.43
CA VAL A 294 -3.17 19.79 16.26
C VAL A 294 -3.47 19.16 17.62
N ARG A 295 -4.37 18.19 17.60
CA ARG A 295 -4.77 17.38 18.75
C ARG A 295 -4.42 15.91 18.49
N GLY A 296 -3.66 15.29 19.38
CA GLY A 296 -3.41 13.87 19.46
C GLY A 296 -4.21 13.24 20.62
N GLU A 297 -4.83 12.09 20.36
CA GLU A 297 -5.59 11.36 21.38
C GLU A 297 -5.25 9.87 21.29
N ILE A 298 -4.76 9.28 22.39
CA ILE A 298 -4.67 7.81 22.50
C ILE A 298 -6.03 7.34 23.00
N VAL A 299 -6.80 6.78 22.07
CA VAL A 299 -8.22 6.49 22.26
C VAL A 299 -8.40 5.47 23.38
N GLY A 300 -9.28 5.79 24.34
CA GLY A 300 -9.61 4.91 25.48
C GLY A 300 -8.62 4.97 26.65
N GLU A 301 -7.52 5.75 26.54
CA GLU A 301 -6.51 5.84 27.61
C GLU A 301 -6.56 7.20 28.36
N ASN A 302 -7.52 8.06 28.08
CA ASN A 302 -7.62 9.42 28.62
C ASN A 302 -6.36 10.28 28.41
N ILE A 303 -5.60 9.99 27.36
CA ILE A 303 -4.40 10.73 26.99
C ILE A 303 -4.72 11.62 25.80
N VAL A 304 -4.67 12.92 26.03
CA VAL A 304 -4.92 13.95 25.02
C VAL A 304 -3.81 14.99 25.08
N VAL A 305 -3.27 15.33 23.91
CA VAL A 305 -2.26 16.38 23.75
C VAL A 305 -2.71 17.35 22.66
N GLU A 306 -2.43 18.64 22.86
CA GLU A 306 -2.77 19.68 21.89
C GLU A 306 -1.60 20.65 21.74
N LYS A 307 -1.32 21.04 20.51
CA LYS A 307 -0.26 21.99 20.19
C LYS A 307 -0.72 22.99 19.14
N PRO A 308 -0.58 24.31 19.40
CA PRO A 308 -0.80 25.29 18.35
C PRO A 308 0.30 25.20 17.28
N PHE A 309 -0.05 25.54 16.07
CA PHE A 309 0.89 25.63 14.97
C PHE A 309 0.60 26.87 14.12
N SER A 310 1.61 27.28 13.37
CA SER A 310 1.49 28.21 12.25
C SER A 310 2.29 27.65 11.09
N ILE A 311 1.73 27.72 9.89
CA ILE A 311 2.33 27.24 8.65
C ILE A 311 2.09 28.26 7.54
N LEU A 312 3.09 28.52 6.72
CA LEU A 312 2.88 29.29 5.49
C LEU A 312 2.12 28.43 4.49
N ARG A 313 1.29 29.05 3.69
CA ARG A 313 0.54 28.33 2.66
C ARG A 313 1.49 27.68 1.65
N GLY A 314 1.21 26.41 1.30
CA GLY A 314 2.04 25.61 0.44
C GLY A 314 3.22 24.91 1.12
N GLU A 315 3.35 25.08 2.44
CA GLU A 315 4.38 24.40 3.21
C GLU A 315 3.89 23.06 3.79
N GLU A 316 4.87 22.22 4.16
CA GLU A 316 4.70 21.02 4.97
C GLU A 316 5.32 21.28 6.34
N LYS A 317 4.63 20.88 7.40
CA LYS A 317 5.12 21.06 8.76
C LYS A 317 4.96 19.82 9.61
N ASN A 318 6.07 19.34 10.15
CA ASN A 318 6.03 18.30 11.18
C ASN A 318 5.68 18.89 12.55
N VAL A 319 4.66 18.30 13.19
CA VAL A 319 4.29 18.58 14.57
C VAL A 319 4.60 17.36 15.42
N THR A 320 5.40 17.56 16.46
CA THR A 320 5.81 16.50 17.38
C THR A 320 5.35 16.83 18.80
N PHE A 321 4.82 15.82 19.49
CA PHE A 321 4.47 15.85 20.90
C PHE A 321 5.42 14.92 21.64
N THR A 322 6.11 15.43 22.63
CA THR A 322 7.08 14.66 23.44
C THR A 322 6.64 14.51 24.89
N PRO A 323 7.11 13.50 25.62
CA PRO A 323 6.79 13.34 27.04
C PRO A 323 7.31 14.48 27.92
N GLU A 324 8.34 15.22 27.46
CA GLU A 324 8.90 16.38 28.15
C GLU A 324 7.92 17.56 28.10
N GLU A 325 7.27 17.78 26.96
CA GLU A 325 6.26 18.83 26.80
C GLU A 325 4.89 18.39 27.37
N PHE A 326 4.57 17.09 27.26
CA PHE A 326 3.28 16.49 27.61
C PHE A 326 3.48 15.27 28.52
N PRO A 327 3.59 15.46 29.85
CA PRO A 327 3.88 14.37 30.80
C PRO A 327 2.90 13.18 30.73
N GLN A 328 1.66 13.40 30.27
CA GLN A 328 0.65 12.34 30.07
C GLN A 328 1.04 11.33 28.98
N LEU A 329 2.02 11.64 28.12
CA LEU A 329 2.62 10.69 27.17
C LEU A 329 3.59 9.72 27.86
N THR A 330 3.81 9.84 29.17
CA THR A 330 4.49 8.86 29.99
C THR A 330 3.46 7.90 30.59
N ILE A 331 3.33 6.73 30.01
CA ILE A 331 2.34 5.71 30.38
C ILE A 331 2.94 4.76 31.41
N ARG A 332 2.31 4.66 32.58
CA ARG A 332 2.70 3.72 33.63
C ARG A 332 1.95 2.40 33.47
N ASN A 333 2.65 1.29 33.66
CA ASN A 333 2.12 -0.07 33.49
C ASN A 333 1.44 -0.25 32.14
N PRO A 334 2.13 0.04 31.00
CA PRO A 334 1.54 -0.04 29.70
C PRO A 334 1.12 -1.48 29.35
N ARG A 335 0.06 -1.63 28.57
CA ARG A 335 -0.30 -2.92 27.97
C ARG A 335 0.69 -3.27 26.87
N LEU A 336 1.72 -4.02 27.19
CA LEU A 336 2.79 -4.38 26.26
C LEU A 336 2.29 -5.28 25.14
N TRP A 337 2.79 -5.05 23.94
CA TRP A 337 2.62 -5.96 22.82
C TRP A 337 3.64 -7.10 22.90
N TRP A 338 3.20 -8.32 22.64
CA TRP A 338 4.02 -9.52 22.64
C TRP A 338 3.85 -10.32 21.34
N PRO A 339 4.89 -11.04 20.88
CA PRO A 339 4.74 -12.00 19.80
C PRO A 339 3.91 -13.20 20.26
N ILE A 340 3.40 -13.94 19.27
CA ILE A 340 2.63 -15.17 19.50
C ILE A 340 3.36 -16.10 20.48
N ASN A 341 2.62 -16.74 21.38
CA ASN A 341 3.12 -17.64 22.43
C ASN A 341 3.96 -16.97 23.54
N LYS A 342 4.00 -15.63 23.62
CA LYS A 342 4.69 -14.92 24.70
C LYS A 342 3.80 -13.97 25.50
N GLY A 343 2.65 -13.61 24.95
CA GLY A 343 1.70 -12.75 25.61
C GLY A 343 0.66 -12.17 24.63
N PRO A 344 -0.17 -11.25 25.11
CA PRO A 344 -1.21 -10.63 24.28
C PRO A 344 -0.62 -9.64 23.26
N GLN A 345 -1.30 -9.48 22.13
CA GLN A 345 -0.98 -8.52 21.10
C GLN A 345 -1.74 -7.21 21.34
N ASN A 346 -1.42 -6.52 22.43
CA ASN A 346 -2.07 -5.27 22.78
C ASN A 346 -1.72 -4.17 21.78
N LEU A 347 -2.74 -3.53 21.22
CA LEU A 347 -2.60 -2.38 20.35
C LEU A 347 -3.35 -1.20 20.96
N TYR A 348 -2.78 -0.01 20.80
CA TYR A 348 -3.38 1.28 21.08
C TYR A 348 -3.82 1.92 19.76
N GLU A 349 -4.81 2.78 19.82
CA GLU A 349 -5.24 3.61 18.69
C GLU A 349 -4.87 5.06 18.96
N LEU A 350 -4.10 5.67 18.05
CA LEU A 350 -3.88 7.10 18.02
C LEU A 350 -4.85 7.74 17.02
N LYS A 351 -5.57 8.77 17.46
CA LYS A 351 -6.33 9.67 16.59
C LYS A 351 -5.63 11.03 16.59
N VAL A 352 -5.33 11.57 15.40
CA VAL A 352 -4.81 12.95 15.25
C VAL A 352 -5.82 13.77 14.47
N THR A 353 -6.05 14.99 14.93
CA THR A 353 -7.00 15.95 14.32
C THR A 353 -6.30 17.28 14.15
N VAL A 354 -6.46 17.93 13.00
CA VAL A 354 -6.04 19.31 12.77
C VAL A 354 -7.27 20.21 12.61
N SER A 355 -7.24 21.35 13.29
CA SER A 355 -8.34 22.33 13.29
C SER A 355 -7.82 23.73 13.05
N VAL A 356 -8.59 24.53 12.29
CA VAL A 356 -8.34 25.96 12.05
C VAL A 356 -9.59 26.74 12.43
N LYS A 357 -9.44 27.78 13.27
CA LYS A 357 -10.56 28.57 13.79
C LYS A 357 -11.69 27.71 14.40
N GLY A 358 -11.32 26.61 15.07
CA GLY A 358 -12.26 25.66 15.69
C GLY A 358 -12.94 24.67 14.73
N ALA A 359 -12.78 24.81 13.42
CA ALA A 359 -13.28 23.85 12.44
C ALA A 359 -12.26 22.75 12.15
N VAL A 360 -12.68 21.49 12.20
CA VAL A 360 -11.84 20.34 11.85
C VAL A 360 -11.57 20.34 10.36
N CYS A 361 -10.27 20.33 10.00
CA CYS A 361 -9.82 20.24 8.62
C CYS A 361 -9.60 18.79 8.19
N ASP A 362 -8.92 17.99 9.03
CA ASP A 362 -8.65 16.59 8.77
C ASP A 362 -8.51 15.80 10.08
N SER A 363 -8.74 14.49 10.00
CA SER A 363 -8.58 13.59 11.14
C SER A 363 -8.14 12.21 10.64
N VAL A 364 -7.08 11.68 11.25
CA VAL A 364 -6.46 10.40 10.89
C VAL A 364 -6.30 9.52 12.12
N LYS A 365 -6.32 8.21 11.93
CA LYS A 365 -6.13 7.21 12.96
C LYS A 365 -5.06 6.22 12.57
N THR A 366 -4.23 5.81 13.52
CA THR A 366 -3.28 4.71 13.36
C THR A 366 -3.22 3.85 14.60
N ARG A 367 -2.82 2.58 14.46
CA ARG A 367 -2.62 1.66 15.60
C ARG A 367 -1.14 1.45 15.85
N PHE A 368 -0.77 1.32 17.10
CA PHE A 368 0.60 1.04 17.51
C PHE A 368 0.65 0.07 18.69
N GLY A 369 1.74 -0.66 18.81
CA GLY A 369 2.01 -1.55 19.94
C GLY A 369 3.22 -1.10 20.73
N ILE A 370 3.09 -0.99 22.04
CA ILE A 370 4.20 -0.62 22.93
C ILE A 370 5.07 -1.85 23.16
N ARG A 371 6.30 -1.81 22.66
CA ARG A 371 7.28 -2.89 22.77
C ARG A 371 8.71 -2.40 22.60
N ASP A 372 9.64 -3.14 23.22
CA ASP A 372 11.08 -3.00 22.98
C ASP A 372 11.59 -4.27 22.31
N ILE A 373 12.25 -4.15 21.17
CA ILE A 373 12.85 -5.28 20.44
C ILE A 373 14.34 -5.03 20.35
N THR A 374 15.11 -5.95 20.92
CA THR A 374 16.57 -5.89 20.93
C THR A 374 17.18 -7.20 20.48
N SER A 375 18.43 -7.15 20.10
CA SER A 375 19.23 -8.37 19.82
C SER A 375 20.67 -8.16 20.20
N ASP A 376 21.33 -9.24 20.55
CA ASP A 376 22.77 -9.26 20.76
C ASP A 376 23.40 -10.56 20.23
N THR A 377 24.73 -10.62 20.25
CA THR A 377 25.55 -11.80 19.90
C THR A 377 26.37 -12.24 21.08
N ASN A 378 25.96 -11.93 22.31
CA ASN A 378 26.66 -12.23 23.54
C ASN A 378 26.40 -13.68 24.00
N THR A 379 26.65 -14.61 23.09
CA THR A 379 26.52 -16.07 23.28
C THR A 379 27.86 -16.75 23.07
N PRO A 380 28.07 -17.97 23.61
CA PRO A 380 29.33 -18.68 23.44
C PRO A 380 29.77 -18.91 22.00
N ASP A 381 28.77 -19.17 21.12
CA ASP A 381 28.94 -19.43 19.69
C ASP A 381 28.78 -18.18 18.82
N LYS A 382 28.61 -16.99 19.43
CA LYS A 382 28.34 -15.72 18.74
C LYS A 382 27.05 -15.71 17.91
N SER A 383 26.16 -16.64 18.16
CA SER A 383 24.81 -16.61 17.52
C SER A 383 24.00 -15.42 18.01
N ARG A 384 23.11 -14.90 17.12
CA ARG A 384 22.26 -13.76 17.45
C ARG A 384 21.05 -14.21 18.25
N VAL A 385 20.82 -13.57 19.36
CA VAL A 385 19.65 -13.77 20.23
C VAL A 385 18.75 -12.54 20.16
N PHE A 386 17.45 -12.77 20.11
CA PHE A 386 16.45 -11.71 20.09
C PHE A 386 15.69 -11.66 21.42
N TYR A 387 15.33 -10.45 21.81
CA TYR A 387 14.56 -10.16 23.03
C TYR A 387 13.38 -9.25 22.66
N VAL A 388 12.23 -9.53 23.25
CA VAL A 388 11.06 -8.64 23.23
C VAL A 388 10.72 -8.31 24.68
N ASN A 389 10.65 -7.03 24.99
CA ASN A 389 10.40 -6.51 26.34
C ASN A 389 11.31 -7.20 27.37
N GLY A 390 12.60 -7.31 27.06
CA GLY A 390 13.62 -7.96 27.88
C GLY A 390 13.57 -9.47 27.97
N LYS A 391 12.58 -10.15 27.40
CA LYS A 391 12.48 -11.61 27.44
C LYS A 391 13.05 -12.22 26.16
N ARG A 392 13.90 -13.22 26.32
CA ARG A 392 14.47 -13.99 25.21
C ARG A 392 13.37 -14.67 24.39
N ILE A 393 13.46 -14.53 23.07
CA ILE A 393 12.52 -15.12 22.11
C ILE A 393 13.26 -16.16 21.27
N PHE A 394 12.69 -17.36 21.21
CA PHE A 394 13.09 -18.33 20.19
C PHE A 394 12.42 -17.98 18.88
N ILE A 395 13.22 -17.71 17.84
CA ILE A 395 12.70 -17.37 16.52
C ILE A 395 12.25 -18.63 15.81
N ARG A 396 10.97 -18.64 15.46
CA ARG A 396 10.37 -19.56 14.49
C ARG A 396 9.96 -18.72 13.30
N GLY A 397 10.85 -18.66 12.32
CA GLY A 397 10.73 -17.73 11.19
C GLY A 397 10.49 -18.45 9.88
N THR A 398 9.95 -17.69 8.92
CA THR A 398 9.85 -18.08 7.52
C THR A 398 10.18 -16.90 6.61
N ASN A 399 10.49 -17.18 5.35
CA ASN A 399 10.56 -16.14 4.33
C ASN A 399 9.17 -15.85 3.77
N TRP A 400 8.96 -14.60 3.39
CA TRP A 400 7.79 -14.15 2.65
C TRP A 400 8.21 -13.63 1.30
N ILE A 401 7.60 -14.18 0.26
CA ILE A 401 7.81 -13.77 -1.11
C ILE A 401 6.45 -13.47 -1.71
N PRO A 402 6.23 -12.23 -2.16
CA PRO A 402 4.97 -11.85 -2.77
C PRO A 402 4.68 -12.63 -4.05
N GLU A 403 3.43 -12.68 -4.44
CA GLU A 403 2.97 -13.29 -5.68
C GLU A 403 3.52 -12.52 -6.89
N GLY A 404 4.18 -13.22 -7.83
CA GLY A 404 4.98 -12.61 -8.90
C GLY A 404 4.19 -11.80 -9.93
N MET A 405 2.89 -12.01 -10.04
CA MET A 405 2.01 -11.21 -10.90
C MET A 405 1.31 -10.06 -10.16
N LEU A 406 1.64 -9.83 -8.89
CA LEU A 406 1.02 -8.80 -8.03
C LEU A 406 -0.51 -8.96 -7.90
N ARG A 407 -1.01 -10.18 -7.98
CA ARG A 407 -2.43 -10.53 -7.77
C ARG A 407 -2.66 -10.87 -6.31
N THR A 408 -2.81 -9.88 -5.47
CA THR A 408 -3.08 -10.06 -4.05
C THR A 408 -4.54 -9.70 -3.73
N SER A 409 -5.13 -10.38 -2.75
CA SER A 409 -6.39 -9.96 -2.15
C SER A 409 -6.26 -9.98 -0.63
N ASP A 410 -7.11 -9.20 0.04
CA ASP A 410 -7.14 -9.13 1.48
C ASP A 410 -7.47 -10.51 2.10
N GLU A 411 -8.36 -11.29 1.48
CA GLU A 411 -8.74 -12.64 1.92
C GLU A 411 -7.55 -13.60 1.84
N ARG A 412 -6.79 -13.55 0.75
CA ARG A 412 -5.58 -14.37 0.60
C ARG A 412 -4.53 -13.98 1.62
N THR A 413 -4.23 -12.71 1.75
CA THR A 413 -3.28 -12.18 2.72
C THR A 413 -3.66 -12.57 4.15
N TYR A 414 -4.94 -12.42 4.51
CA TYR A 414 -5.46 -12.86 5.80
C TYR A 414 -5.29 -14.36 6.01
N ALA A 415 -5.63 -15.19 5.03
CA ALA A 415 -5.52 -16.63 5.10
C ALA A 415 -4.05 -17.08 5.31
N GLU A 416 -3.12 -16.53 4.54
CA GLU A 416 -1.69 -16.85 4.62
C GLU A 416 -1.10 -16.44 5.97
N LEU A 417 -1.43 -15.25 6.49
CA LEU A 417 -1.01 -14.80 7.81
C LEU A 417 -1.65 -15.60 8.94
N ARG A 418 -2.92 -16.00 8.77
CA ARG A 418 -3.60 -16.90 9.73
C ARG A 418 -2.90 -18.25 9.81
N TYR A 419 -2.55 -18.85 8.68
CA TYR A 419 -1.78 -20.10 8.66
C TYR A 419 -0.41 -19.93 9.29
N THR A 420 0.28 -18.83 9.01
CA THR A 420 1.54 -18.47 9.65
C THR A 420 1.41 -18.47 11.18
N ARG A 421 0.36 -17.80 11.70
CA ARG A 421 0.06 -17.78 13.14
C ARG A 421 -0.25 -19.18 13.69
N GLN A 422 -1.08 -19.96 12.99
CA GLN A 422 -1.45 -21.31 13.40
C GLN A 422 -0.25 -22.27 13.44
N ALA A 423 0.70 -22.09 12.53
CA ALA A 423 1.96 -22.83 12.54
C ALA A 423 2.91 -22.39 13.69
N GLY A 424 2.52 -21.39 14.47
CA GLY A 424 3.33 -20.86 15.57
C GLY A 424 4.56 -20.07 15.12
N ILE A 425 4.56 -19.57 13.90
CA ILE A 425 5.63 -18.74 13.35
C ILE A 425 5.49 -17.34 13.95
N ASN A 426 6.55 -16.85 14.55
CA ASN A 426 6.58 -15.54 15.21
C ASN A 426 7.41 -14.47 14.48
N LEU A 427 8.12 -14.85 13.41
CA LEU A 427 8.87 -13.92 12.58
C LEU A 427 8.67 -14.25 11.10
N ILE A 428 8.41 -13.23 10.31
CA ILE A 428 8.49 -13.33 8.85
C ILE A 428 9.63 -12.43 8.36
N ARG A 429 10.49 -12.98 7.52
CA ARG A 429 11.47 -12.19 6.78
C ARG A 429 10.88 -11.80 5.44
N LEU A 430 10.65 -10.51 5.24
CA LEU A 430 10.36 -9.97 3.93
C LEU A 430 11.65 -9.99 3.11
N TRP A 431 11.65 -10.74 2.02
CA TRP A 431 12.82 -10.83 1.16
C TRP A 431 13.14 -9.47 0.51
N GLY A 432 14.41 -9.06 0.57
CA GLY A 432 14.84 -7.74 0.09
C GLY A 432 14.69 -7.51 -1.42
N GLY A 433 14.55 -8.58 -2.20
CA GLY A 433 14.26 -8.52 -3.64
C GLY A 433 12.77 -8.46 -3.99
N GLY A 434 11.89 -8.52 -3.00
CA GLY A 434 10.44 -8.41 -3.16
C GLY A 434 9.94 -6.97 -3.08
N ILE A 435 8.67 -6.84 -2.79
CA ILE A 435 7.99 -5.56 -2.57
C ILE A 435 7.85 -5.26 -1.07
N ALA A 436 7.59 -4.00 -0.72
CA ALA A 436 6.94 -3.68 0.53
C ALA A 436 5.46 -4.03 0.37
N GLU A 437 4.97 -4.92 1.24
CA GLU A 437 3.60 -5.39 1.19
C GLU A 437 2.58 -4.25 1.32
N PHE A 438 1.33 -4.56 1.03
CA PHE A 438 0.22 -3.63 1.17
C PHE A 438 -0.02 -3.32 2.66
N ASP A 439 -0.59 -2.17 2.94
CA ASP A 439 -0.82 -1.71 4.31
C ASP A 439 -1.69 -2.67 5.13
N PHE A 440 -2.64 -3.34 4.49
CA PHE A 440 -3.45 -4.37 5.11
C PHE A 440 -2.61 -5.50 5.74
N PHE A 441 -1.56 -5.93 5.05
CA PHE A 441 -0.60 -6.90 5.57
C PHE A 441 0.02 -6.44 6.90
N PHE A 442 0.53 -5.20 6.96
CA PHE A 442 1.14 -4.65 8.17
C PHE A 442 0.12 -4.41 9.29
N GLN A 443 -1.12 -4.04 8.96
CA GLN A 443 -2.18 -3.90 9.93
C GLN A 443 -2.56 -5.23 10.60
N LEU A 444 -2.58 -6.32 9.84
CA LEU A 444 -2.83 -7.66 10.37
C LEU A 444 -1.68 -8.16 11.25
N PHE A 445 -0.45 -7.88 10.87
CA PHE A 445 0.75 -8.31 11.58
C PHE A 445 0.73 -7.95 13.05
N GLY A 446 0.44 -6.69 13.35
CA GLY A 446 0.35 -6.18 14.71
C GLY A 446 -0.63 -6.98 15.57
N GLY A 447 -1.80 -7.32 15.02
CA GLY A 447 -2.85 -8.08 15.69
C GLY A 447 -2.58 -9.59 15.76
N MET A 448 -1.74 -10.15 14.89
CA MET A 448 -1.45 -11.57 14.84
C MET A 448 -0.23 -12.01 15.66
N GLY A 449 0.54 -11.08 16.22
CA GLY A 449 1.67 -11.39 17.08
C GLY A 449 2.88 -11.93 16.32
N VAL A 450 3.00 -11.61 15.06
CA VAL A 450 4.16 -11.91 14.23
C VAL A 450 4.98 -10.64 14.08
N PHE A 451 6.29 -10.68 14.13
CA PHE A 451 7.13 -9.56 13.77
C PHE A 451 7.87 -9.84 12.47
N PHE A 452 8.28 -8.80 11.78
CA PHE A 452 8.97 -8.95 10.51
C PHE A 452 10.41 -8.42 10.58
N LEU A 453 11.25 -9.00 9.74
CA LEU A 453 12.59 -8.56 9.45
C LEU A 453 12.66 -8.24 7.94
N LYS A 454 13.16 -7.06 7.63
CA LYS A 454 13.45 -6.65 6.25
C LYS A 454 14.96 -6.56 6.03
#